data_c19dad49d688e3c29bf53a21fe636202
#
_entry.id   c19dad49d688e3c29bf53a21fe636202
#
_cell.length_a   1.000
_cell.length_b   1.000
_cell.length_c   1.000
_cell.angle_alpha   90.00
_cell.angle_beta   90.00
_cell.angle_gamma   90.00
#
_symmetry.space_group_name_H-M   'P 1'
#
loop_
_entity.id
_entity.type
_entity.pdbx_description
1 polymer ?
#
loop_
_entity_poly.entity_id
_entity_poly.type
_entity_poly.pdbx_seq_one_letter_code
_entity_poly.pdbx_strand_id
1 'polypeptide(L)'
;MELPLRGLARIRSPENDALTAYRNTMTLHRQTMVDGLEDELDETRMGQNIRQTSSILWGLTDSFPGSYAADLAAVESIAMIEGWNDSLTVARSQELSPTNPRYAEALRVARRAQAELNGQESALNLLEQALTRSEEADAPPETRAMLMAEVVRAHLDSLERDAALSAARSLRGTYPDSDWAEWATRAEYEAQNLLPGNTAPNIDLTTIDGDSLSLESLRGRPVLLEFYRPESRLYREQIPTRNAIYEGTEAQDLQIISISLQPDSVLNDAFREGRTLPGHHVIAPEGTDSPLLETYNIASLPTRVLIDAEGRIVDKYLGTAIVALQEDLRTMASSGSSEQP
;
A
#
# COMPACT_ATOMS: atom_id res chain seq x y z
N MET A 1 49.40 -13.92 9.21
CA MET A 1 49.06 -15.21 9.83
C MET A 1 47.59 -15.44 9.55
N GLU A 2 47.30 -16.07 8.41
CA GLU A 2 45.93 -16.40 7.97
C GLU A 2 45.49 -17.62 8.79
N LEU A 3 44.44 -17.45 9.59
CA LEU A 3 43.74 -18.55 10.23
C LEU A 3 43.01 -19.36 9.18
N PRO A 4 43.25 -20.66 9.03
CA PRO A 4 42.52 -21.48 8.08
C PRO A 4 41.06 -21.64 8.54
N LEU A 5 40.13 -21.08 7.80
CA LEU A 5 38.68 -21.29 7.95
C LEU A 5 38.25 -22.72 7.54
N ARG A 6 39.10 -23.73 7.79
CA ARG A 6 38.78 -25.14 7.60
C ARG A 6 38.23 -25.70 8.92
N GLY A 7 36.91 -25.81 8.97
CA GLY A 7 36.27 -26.61 10.03
C GLY A 7 35.22 -25.89 10.87
N LEU A 8 34.48 -24.92 10.35
CA LEU A 8 33.19 -24.62 10.94
C LEU A 8 32.30 -25.86 10.73
N ALA A 9 32.23 -26.69 11.75
CA ALA A 9 31.27 -27.78 11.80
C ALA A 9 29.90 -27.15 11.53
N ARG A 10 29.22 -27.58 10.44
CA ARG A 10 27.85 -27.17 10.16
C ARG A 10 27.03 -27.65 11.34
N ILE A 11 26.66 -26.75 12.24
CA ILE A 11 25.78 -27.07 13.35
C ILE A 11 24.46 -27.43 12.73
N ARG A 12 24.13 -28.70 12.67
CA ARG A 12 22.82 -29.19 12.26
C ARG A 12 21.86 -28.89 13.40
N SER A 13 20.91 -28.02 13.14
CA SER A 13 19.75 -27.81 13.99
C SER A 13 18.51 -27.76 13.10
N PRO A 14 17.34 -28.14 13.60
CA PRO A 14 16.09 -28.04 12.83
C PRO A 14 15.90 -26.63 12.26
N GLU A 15 16.27 -25.59 13.00
CA GLU A 15 16.19 -24.20 12.54
C GLU A 15 17.13 -23.91 11.36
N ASN A 16 18.38 -24.35 11.41
CA ASN A 16 19.32 -24.16 10.30
C ASN A 16 18.92 -24.97 9.06
N ASP A 17 18.36 -26.15 9.24
CA ASP A 17 17.88 -26.98 8.15
C ASP A 17 16.60 -26.37 7.52
N ALA A 18 15.68 -25.84 8.33
CA ALA A 18 14.50 -25.09 7.86
C ALA A 18 14.89 -23.83 7.10
N LEU A 19 15.80 -23.03 7.64
CA LEU A 19 16.31 -21.81 7.00
C LEU A 19 17.01 -22.13 5.67
N THR A 20 17.74 -23.24 5.61
CA THR A 20 18.40 -23.70 4.38
C THR A 20 17.37 -24.09 3.34
N ALA A 21 16.34 -24.87 3.73
CA ALA A 21 15.24 -25.27 2.85
C ALA A 21 14.48 -24.04 2.31
N TYR A 22 14.11 -23.10 3.18
CA TYR A 22 13.48 -21.85 2.81
C TYR A 22 14.31 -21.07 1.76
N ARG A 23 15.59 -20.81 2.07
CA ARG A 23 16.48 -20.06 1.18
C ARG A 23 16.68 -20.74 -0.17
N ASN A 24 16.82 -22.04 -0.21
CA ASN A 24 16.97 -22.80 -1.44
C ASN A 24 15.69 -22.71 -2.29
N THR A 25 14.52 -22.83 -1.69
CA THR A 25 13.23 -22.69 -2.35
C THR A 25 13.06 -21.30 -2.96
N MET A 26 13.35 -20.25 -2.19
CA MET A 26 13.24 -18.87 -2.66
C MET A 26 14.29 -18.52 -3.73
N THR A 27 15.49 -19.10 -3.64
CA THR A 27 16.54 -18.92 -4.67
C THR A 27 16.11 -19.57 -5.98
N LEU A 28 15.60 -20.80 -5.94
CA LEU A 28 15.12 -21.51 -7.13
C LEU A 28 13.91 -20.77 -7.75
N HIS A 29 12.96 -20.34 -6.92
CA HIS A 29 11.83 -19.53 -7.39
C HIS A 29 12.31 -18.29 -8.14
N ARG A 30 13.19 -17.50 -7.53
CA ARG A 30 13.73 -16.28 -8.14
C ARG A 30 14.44 -16.57 -9.46
N GLN A 31 15.26 -17.63 -9.51
CA GLN A 31 15.95 -18.02 -10.74
C GLN A 31 14.93 -18.38 -11.85
N THR A 32 13.93 -19.18 -11.53
CA THR A 32 12.88 -19.58 -12.50
C THR A 32 12.08 -18.37 -12.99
N MET A 33 11.81 -17.38 -12.11
CA MET A 33 11.13 -16.16 -12.51
C MET A 33 11.99 -15.27 -13.42
N VAL A 34 13.30 -15.17 -13.15
CA VAL A 34 14.24 -14.40 -13.99
C VAL A 34 14.37 -15.06 -15.37
N ASP A 35 14.64 -16.37 -15.39
CA ASP A 35 14.77 -17.13 -16.65
C ASP A 35 13.47 -17.00 -17.47
N GLY A 36 12.34 -17.01 -16.78
CA GLY A 36 11.04 -16.84 -17.41
C GLY A 36 10.80 -15.48 -18.03
N LEU A 37 11.27 -14.42 -17.41
CA LEU A 37 11.18 -13.07 -17.97
C LEU A 37 12.05 -12.90 -19.22
N GLU A 38 13.18 -13.64 -19.30
CA GLU A 38 14.04 -13.64 -20.47
C GLU A 38 13.45 -14.47 -21.63
N ASP A 39 12.72 -15.54 -21.32
CA ASP A 39 12.13 -16.49 -22.29
C ASP A 39 10.66 -16.16 -22.64
N GLU A 40 10.12 -14.99 -22.27
CA GLU A 40 8.71 -14.63 -22.46
C GLU A 40 7.75 -15.71 -21.93
N LEU A 41 7.96 -16.15 -20.67
CA LEU A 41 7.06 -17.13 -20.01
C LEU A 41 5.62 -16.69 -20.11
N ASP A 42 4.76 -17.61 -20.57
CA ASP A 42 3.36 -17.37 -20.51
C ASP A 42 2.86 -17.33 -19.04
N GLU A 43 1.78 -16.62 -18.82
CA GLU A 43 1.15 -16.45 -17.51
C GLU A 43 0.83 -17.80 -16.83
N THR A 44 0.54 -18.83 -17.60
CA THR A 44 0.23 -20.18 -17.13
C THR A 44 1.42 -20.82 -16.44
N ARG A 45 2.61 -20.73 -17.03
CA ARG A 45 3.86 -21.27 -16.45
C ARG A 45 4.28 -20.48 -15.22
N MET A 46 4.12 -19.16 -15.25
CA MET A 46 4.37 -18.30 -14.09
C MET A 46 3.48 -18.70 -12.91
N GLY A 47 2.17 -18.83 -13.14
CA GLY A 47 1.23 -19.25 -12.12
C GLY A 47 1.47 -20.67 -11.59
N GLN A 48 1.95 -21.61 -12.43
CA GLN A 48 2.35 -22.95 -11.98
C GLN A 48 3.56 -22.89 -11.05
N ASN A 49 4.61 -22.12 -11.40
CA ASN A 49 5.78 -21.97 -10.55
C ASN A 49 5.43 -21.33 -9.20
N ILE A 50 4.62 -20.28 -9.19
CA ILE A 50 4.12 -19.62 -7.98
C ILE A 50 3.39 -20.61 -7.08
N ARG A 51 2.41 -21.34 -7.60
CA ARG A 51 1.66 -22.35 -6.83
C ARG A 51 2.53 -23.48 -6.31
N GLN A 52 3.49 -23.97 -7.10
CA GLN A 52 4.42 -25.00 -6.68
C GLN A 52 5.34 -24.50 -5.56
N THR A 53 5.95 -23.34 -5.74
CA THR A 53 6.82 -22.73 -4.72
C THR A 53 6.07 -22.48 -3.41
N SER A 54 4.89 -21.91 -3.50
CA SER A 54 4.01 -21.69 -2.36
C SER A 54 3.69 -23.01 -1.63
N SER A 55 3.43 -24.09 -2.35
CA SER A 55 3.16 -25.40 -1.72
C SER A 55 4.38 -25.97 -1.01
N ILE A 56 5.57 -25.80 -1.56
CA ILE A 56 6.83 -26.21 -0.92
C ILE A 56 7.05 -25.39 0.36
N LEU A 57 6.87 -24.06 0.31
CA LEU A 57 7.02 -23.19 1.48
C LEU A 57 6.03 -23.57 2.59
N TRP A 58 4.77 -23.82 2.25
CA TRP A 58 3.75 -24.28 3.21
C TRP A 58 4.15 -25.60 3.87
N GLY A 59 4.65 -26.55 3.09
CA GLY A 59 5.10 -27.85 3.61
C GLY A 59 6.30 -27.79 4.57
N LEU A 60 6.97 -26.63 4.69
CA LEU A 60 8.03 -26.45 5.71
C LEU A 60 7.44 -26.38 7.13
N THR A 61 6.18 -26.00 7.29
CA THR A 61 5.49 -26.00 8.60
C THR A 61 5.39 -27.39 9.18
N ASP A 62 5.11 -28.39 8.34
CA ASP A 62 5.03 -29.80 8.74
C ASP A 62 6.42 -30.43 8.93
N SER A 63 7.36 -30.03 8.09
CA SER A 63 8.73 -30.57 8.10
C SER A 63 9.58 -30.06 9.25
N PHE A 64 9.33 -28.81 9.71
CA PHE A 64 10.11 -28.12 10.73
C PHE A 64 9.20 -27.36 11.71
N PRO A 65 8.30 -28.06 12.43
CA PRO A 65 7.34 -27.39 13.30
C PRO A 65 8.02 -26.57 14.39
N GLY A 66 7.52 -25.34 14.60
CA GLY A 66 8.02 -24.40 15.60
C GLY A 66 9.36 -23.75 15.27
N SER A 67 9.88 -23.89 14.04
CA SER A 67 11.04 -23.11 13.60
C SER A 67 10.60 -21.76 13.04
N TYR A 68 11.38 -20.71 13.33
CA TYR A 68 11.12 -19.37 12.79
C TYR A 68 11.12 -19.33 11.24
N ALA A 69 12.01 -20.14 10.62
CA ALA A 69 12.06 -20.23 9.17
C ALA A 69 10.80 -20.86 8.55
N ALA A 70 10.18 -21.83 9.23
CA ALA A 70 8.91 -22.39 8.81
C ALA A 70 7.74 -21.41 9.00
N ASP A 71 7.74 -20.67 10.12
CA ASP A 71 6.77 -19.60 10.36
C ASP A 71 6.84 -18.50 9.28
N LEU A 72 8.05 -18.10 8.90
CA LEU A 72 8.29 -17.16 7.80
C LEU A 72 7.78 -17.74 6.46
N ALA A 73 8.14 -19.00 6.16
CA ALA A 73 7.74 -19.67 4.93
C ALA A 73 6.21 -19.79 4.79
N ALA A 74 5.50 -20.03 5.89
CA ALA A 74 4.04 -20.08 5.89
C ALA A 74 3.41 -18.77 5.41
N VAL A 75 3.87 -17.65 5.94
CA VAL A 75 3.36 -16.32 5.57
C VAL A 75 3.74 -15.96 4.12
N GLU A 76 4.98 -16.23 3.72
CA GLU A 76 5.42 -16.04 2.33
C GLU A 76 4.59 -16.90 1.35
N SER A 77 4.22 -18.14 1.76
CA SER A 77 3.40 -19.01 0.94
C SER A 77 1.99 -18.47 0.69
N ILE A 78 1.42 -17.78 1.69
CA ILE A 78 0.12 -17.12 1.62
C ILE A 78 0.21 -15.89 0.71
N ALA A 79 1.21 -15.02 0.94
CA ALA A 79 1.41 -13.81 0.17
C ALA A 79 1.70 -14.08 -1.32
N MET A 80 2.45 -15.15 -1.61
CA MET A 80 2.85 -15.49 -2.97
C MET A 80 1.69 -15.89 -3.88
N ILE A 81 0.63 -16.47 -3.32
CA ILE A 81 -0.50 -16.99 -4.11
C ILE A 81 -1.71 -16.05 -4.17
N GLU A 82 -1.64 -14.88 -3.53
CA GLU A 82 -2.65 -13.83 -3.66
C GLU A 82 -2.80 -13.46 -5.14
N GLY A 83 -4.05 -13.38 -5.62
CA GLY A 83 -4.35 -13.13 -7.02
C GLY A 83 -4.16 -14.34 -7.96
N TRP A 84 -3.48 -15.41 -7.50
CA TRP A 84 -3.33 -16.67 -8.25
C TRP A 84 -4.22 -17.79 -7.74
N ASN A 85 -4.53 -17.79 -6.46
CA ASN A 85 -5.44 -18.72 -5.81
C ASN A 85 -5.95 -18.16 -4.47
N ASP A 86 -6.86 -17.23 -4.55
CA ASP A 86 -7.37 -16.50 -3.39
C ASP A 86 -8.11 -17.40 -2.39
N SER A 87 -8.81 -18.43 -2.87
CA SER A 87 -9.43 -19.40 -1.99
C SER A 87 -8.41 -20.13 -1.10
N LEU A 88 -7.25 -20.49 -1.66
CA LEU A 88 -6.17 -21.14 -0.91
C LEU A 88 -5.44 -20.13 0.00
N THR A 89 -5.30 -18.87 -0.43
CA THR A 89 -4.78 -17.77 0.39
C THR A 89 -5.60 -17.65 1.69
N VAL A 90 -6.91 -17.59 1.56
CA VAL A 90 -7.83 -17.50 2.71
C VAL A 90 -7.77 -18.78 3.56
N ALA A 91 -7.84 -19.95 2.98
CA ALA A 91 -7.80 -21.23 3.70
C ALA A 91 -6.54 -21.36 4.56
N ARG A 92 -5.36 -21.11 4.00
CA ARG A 92 -4.09 -21.16 4.73
C ARG A 92 -4.00 -20.13 5.85
N SER A 93 -4.54 -18.93 5.66
CA SER A 93 -4.57 -17.91 6.72
C SER A 93 -5.41 -18.36 7.92
N GLN A 94 -6.46 -19.13 7.67
CA GLN A 94 -7.30 -19.72 8.73
C GLN A 94 -6.63 -20.89 9.44
N GLU A 95 -5.75 -21.64 8.76
CA GLU A 95 -4.96 -22.73 9.35
C GLU A 95 -3.73 -22.22 10.09
N LEU A 96 -3.22 -21.02 9.76
CA LEU A 96 -2.04 -20.44 10.39
C LEU A 96 -2.25 -20.22 11.89
N SER A 97 -1.24 -20.53 12.69
CA SER A 97 -1.27 -20.29 14.13
C SER A 97 -1.36 -18.79 14.44
N PRO A 98 -2.27 -18.36 15.32
CA PRO A 98 -2.33 -16.98 15.79
C PRO A 98 -1.07 -16.53 16.54
N THR A 99 -0.26 -17.46 17.02
CA THR A 99 1.03 -17.17 17.68
C THR A 99 2.20 -17.01 16.70
N ASN A 100 1.97 -17.22 15.38
CA ASN A 100 2.97 -16.90 14.37
C ASN A 100 3.30 -15.41 14.44
N PRO A 101 4.59 -15.01 14.50
CA PRO A 101 5.01 -13.61 14.65
C PRO A 101 4.49 -12.69 13.52
N ARG A 102 4.19 -13.26 12.35
CA ARG A 102 3.70 -12.53 11.18
C ARG A 102 2.23 -12.86 10.85
N TYR A 103 1.46 -13.34 11.84
CA TYR A 103 0.07 -13.73 11.65
C TYR A 103 -0.77 -12.59 11.06
N ALA A 104 -0.64 -11.39 11.59
CA ALA A 104 -1.39 -10.21 11.10
C ALA A 104 -1.03 -9.83 9.65
N GLU A 105 0.21 -10.06 9.22
CA GLU A 105 0.60 -9.84 7.82
C GLU A 105 -0.11 -10.84 6.88
N ALA A 106 -0.20 -12.11 7.29
CA ALA A 106 -0.95 -13.11 6.53
C ALA A 106 -2.43 -12.76 6.43
N LEU A 107 -3.02 -12.26 7.52
CA LEU A 107 -4.43 -11.85 7.54
C LEU A 107 -4.68 -10.58 6.70
N ARG A 108 -3.71 -9.66 6.59
CA ARG A 108 -3.79 -8.52 5.66
C ARG A 108 -3.93 -8.99 4.21
N VAL A 109 -3.13 -9.98 3.81
CA VAL A 109 -3.19 -10.59 2.46
C VAL A 109 -4.52 -11.31 2.27
N ALA A 110 -4.90 -12.15 3.23
CA ALA A 110 -6.13 -12.93 3.17
C ALA A 110 -7.39 -12.06 3.15
N ARG A 111 -7.39 -10.91 3.83
CA ARG A 111 -8.48 -9.94 3.80
C ARG A 111 -8.76 -9.45 2.37
N ARG A 112 -7.70 -9.07 1.63
CA ARG A 112 -7.86 -8.62 0.23
C ARG A 112 -8.41 -9.75 -0.64
N ALA A 113 -7.82 -10.94 -0.56
CA ALA A 113 -8.31 -12.11 -1.26
C ALA A 113 -9.77 -12.44 -0.92
N GLN A 114 -10.15 -12.35 0.36
CA GLN A 114 -11.52 -12.59 0.80
C GLN A 114 -12.48 -11.52 0.29
N ALA A 115 -12.05 -10.25 0.24
CA ALA A 115 -12.86 -9.17 -0.29
C ALA A 115 -13.17 -9.37 -1.79
N GLU A 116 -12.17 -9.79 -2.57
CA GLU A 116 -12.34 -10.12 -3.99
C GLU A 116 -13.27 -11.32 -4.21
N LEU A 117 -13.18 -12.35 -3.37
CA LEU A 117 -13.99 -13.56 -3.50
C LEU A 117 -15.43 -13.35 -3.04
N ASN A 118 -15.66 -12.66 -1.92
CA ASN A 118 -16.91 -12.72 -1.17
C ASN A 118 -17.38 -11.36 -0.63
N GLY A 119 -16.70 -10.27 -1.02
CA GLY A 119 -17.03 -8.91 -0.62
C GLY A 119 -16.45 -8.48 0.74
N GLN A 120 -16.54 -7.17 1.00
CA GLN A 120 -15.91 -6.51 2.16
C GLN A 120 -16.45 -7.00 3.51
N GLU A 121 -17.75 -7.25 3.62
CA GLU A 121 -18.36 -7.78 4.86
C GLU A 121 -17.72 -9.15 5.24
N SER A 122 -17.50 -10.01 4.27
CA SER A 122 -16.87 -11.32 4.49
C SER A 122 -15.39 -11.18 4.88
N ALA A 123 -14.69 -10.20 4.31
CA ALA A 123 -13.32 -9.87 4.68
C ALA A 123 -13.21 -9.33 6.11
N LEU A 124 -14.16 -8.50 6.55
CA LEU A 124 -14.23 -8.02 7.92
C LEU A 124 -14.49 -9.17 8.90
N ASN A 125 -15.45 -10.05 8.60
CA ASN A 125 -15.72 -11.24 9.41
C ASN A 125 -14.49 -12.14 9.56
N LEU A 126 -13.66 -12.27 8.52
CA LEU A 126 -12.39 -13.01 8.59
C LEU A 126 -11.43 -12.39 9.62
N LEU A 127 -11.30 -11.06 9.64
CA LEU A 127 -10.44 -10.36 10.60
C LEU A 127 -10.97 -10.45 12.04
N GLU A 128 -12.27 -10.33 12.26
CA GLU A 128 -12.89 -10.47 13.58
C GLU A 128 -12.70 -11.87 14.16
N GLN A 129 -12.85 -12.90 13.33
CA GLN A 129 -12.54 -14.28 13.71
C GLN A 129 -11.05 -14.46 14.04
N ALA A 130 -10.16 -13.85 13.24
CA ALA A 130 -8.73 -13.90 13.48
C ALA A 130 -8.36 -13.19 14.80
N LEU A 131 -9.00 -12.07 15.12
CA LEU A 131 -8.80 -11.34 16.37
C LEU A 131 -9.21 -12.22 17.56
N THR A 132 -10.42 -12.80 17.52
CA THR A 132 -10.91 -13.72 18.56
C THR A 132 -9.95 -14.90 18.76
N ARG A 133 -9.50 -15.54 17.67
CA ARG A 133 -8.52 -16.64 17.75
C ARG A 133 -7.19 -16.19 18.36
N SER A 134 -6.75 -14.95 18.07
CA SER A 134 -5.52 -14.40 18.61
C SER A 134 -5.60 -14.12 20.11
N GLU A 135 -6.78 -13.76 20.61
CA GLU A 135 -7.04 -13.60 22.04
C GLU A 135 -7.06 -14.95 22.76
N GLU A 136 -7.78 -15.94 22.21
CA GLU A 136 -7.86 -17.30 22.77
C GLU A 136 -6.49 -18.01 22.81
N ALA A 137 -5.62 -17.73 21.84
CA ALA A 137 -4.27 -18.29 21.75
C ALA A 137 -3.22 -17.49 22.56
N ASP A 138 -3.62 -16.43 23.26
CA ASP A 138 -2.73 -15.48 23.95
C ASP A 138 -1.59 -14.98 23.03
N ALA A 139 -1.93 -14.65 21.80
CA ALA A 139 -0.97 -14.10 20.84
C ALA A 139 -0.34 -12.79 21.37
N PRO A 140 0.87 -12.44 20.92
CA PRO A 140 1.54 -11.22 21.38
C PRO A 140 0.65 -9.98 21.23
N PRO A 141 0.67 -9.03 22.19
CA PRO A 141 -0.12 -7.79 22.10
C PRO A 141 0.09 -7.03 20.79
N GLU A 142 1.32 -7.03 20.29
CA GLU A 142 1.68 -6.39 19.01
C GLU A 142 0.92 -7.03 17.82
N THR A 143 0.83 -8.35 17.78
CA THR A 143 0.06 -9.08 16.75
C THR A 143 -1.42 -8.70 16.81
N ARG A 144 -1.99 -8.63 18.02
CA ARG A 144 -3.39 -8.24 18.21
C ARG A 144 -3.64 -6.77 17.84
N ALA A 145 -2.73 -5.86 18.21
CA ALA A 145 -2.80 -4.45 17.81
C ALA A 145 -2.77 -4.30 16.27
N MET A 146 -1.90 -5.05 15.61
CA MET A 146 -1.79 -5.07 14.16
C MET A 146 -3.07 -5.61 13.48
N LEU A 147 -3.69 -6.65 14.04
CA LEU A 147 -4.98 -7.16 13.56
C LEU A 147 -6.10 -6.12 13.72
N MET A 148 -6.15 -5.42 14.86
CA MET A 148 -7.10 -4.31 15.04
C MET A 148 -6.86 -3.19 14.03
N ALA A 149 -5.61 -2.89 13.68
CA ALA A 149 -5.31 -1.94 12.62
C ALA A 149 -5.83 -2.40 11.26
N GLU A 150 -5.79 -3.71 10.95
CA GLU A 150 -6.40 -4.24 9.72
C GLU A 150 -7.93 -4.12 9.73
N VAL A 151 -8.59 -4.25 10.89
CA VAL A 151 -10.04 -3.98 11.02
C VAL A 151 -10.34 -2.51 10.73
N VAL A 152 -9.55 -1.58 11.28
CA VAL A 152 -9.69 -0.15 10.97
C VAL A 152 -9.53 0.12 9.48
N ARG A 153 -8.52 -0.49 8.83
CA ARG A 153 -8.32 -0.37 7.38
C ARG A 153 -9.50 -0.90 6.58
N ALA A 154 -10.07 -2.05 6.99
CA ALA A 154 -11.23 -2.60 6.31
C ALA A 154 -12.41 -1.63 6.32
N HIS A 155 -12.66 -0.96 7.44
CA HIS A 155 -13.69 0.06 7.53
C HIS A 155 -13.38 1.33 6.72
N LEU A 156 -12.10 1.76 6.67
CA LEU A 156 -11.68 2.89 5.82
C LEU A 156 -11.86 2.57 4.35
N ASP A 157 -11.43 1.38 3.91
CA ASP A 157 -11.56 0.91 2.51
C ASP A 157 -13.04 0.79 2.09
N SER A 158 -13.93 0.48 3.06
CA SER A 158 -15.40 0.40 2.86
C SER A 158 -16.10 1.76 3.02
N LEU A 159 -15.38 2.83 3.29
CA LEU A 159 -15.89 4.17 3.58
C LEU A 159 -16.86 4.24 4.79
N GLU A 160 -16.72 3.30 5.71
CA GLU A 160 -17.54 3.18 6.92
C GLU A 160 -16.96 4.05 8.03
N ARG A 161 -17.12 5.35 7.90
CA ARG A 161 -16.52 6.39 8.75
C ARG A 161 -16.67 6.11 10.25
N ASP A 162 -17.91 5.90 10.72
CA ASP A 162 -18.18 5.77 12.16
C ASP A 162 -17.59 4.48 12.74
N ALA A 163 -17.60 3.40 11.96
CA ALA A 163 -17.00 2.13 12.32
C ALA A 163 -15.45 2.25 12.36
N ALA A 164 -14.85 2.89 11.36
CA ALA A 164 -13.40 3.16 11.32
C ALA A 164 -12.97 3.99 12.56
N LEU A 165 -13.71 5.05 12.90
CA LEU A 165 -13.46 5.88 14.09
C LEU A 165 -13.57 5.08 15.39
N SER A 166 -14.60 4.25 15.51
CA SER A 166 -14.81 3.39 16.69
C SER A 166 -13.67 2.38 16.85
N ALA A 167 -13.30 1.69 15.77
CA ALA A 167 -12.23 0.70 15.75
C ALA A 167 -10.86 1.34 16.06
N ALA A 168 -10.55 2.51 15.48
CA ALA A 168 -9.29 3.22 15.74
C ALA A 168 -9.17 3.67 17.22
N ARG A 169 -10.25 4.20 17.80
CA ARG A 169 -10.27 4.55 19.23
C ARG A 169 -10.11 3.34 20.13
N SER A 170 -10.74 2.21 19.78
CA SER A 170 -10.59 0.96 20.49
C SER A 170 -9.16 0.46 20.46
N LEU A 171 -8.51 0.48 19.28
CA LEU A 171 -7.10 0.12 19.11
C LEU A 171 -6.19 0.96 20.01
N ARG A 172 -6.32 2.29 19.95
CA ARG A 172 -5.53 3.21 20.78
C ARG A 172 -5.78 3.03 22.28
N GLY A 173 -7.02 2.77 22.68
CA GLY A 173 -7.37 2.55 24.08
C GLY A 173 -6.89 1.22 24.63
N THR A 174 -6.85 0.17 23.80
CA THR A 174 -6.45 -1.18 24.21
C THR A 174 -4.94 -1.35 24.21
N TYR A 175 -4.23 -0.72 23.26
CA TYR A 175 -2.78 -0.84 23.08
C TYR A 175 -2.09 0.53 23.01
N PRO A 176 -2.19 1.36 24.09
CA PRO A 176 -1.73 2.76 24.05
C PRO A 176 -0.22 2.92 23.86
N ASP A 177 0.57 1.91 24.23
CA ASP A 177 2.04 1.92 24.16
C ASP A 177 2.58 1.26 22.89
N SER A 178 1.71 0.83 21.96
CA SER A 178 2.12 0.23 20.69
C SER A 178 2.33 1.30 19.62
N ASP A 179 3.18 1.03 18.62
CA ASP A 179 3.33 1.86 17.42
C ASP A 179 2.00 2.04 16.67
N TRP A 180 1.06 1.11 16.86
CA TRP A 180 -0.27 1.15 16.28
C TRP A 180 -1.19 2.19 16.92
N ALA A 181 -0.90 2.67 18.14
CA ALA A 181 -1.66 3.74 18.77
C ALA A 181 -1.46 5.09 18.05
N GLU A 182 -0.23 5.39 17.62
CA GLU A 182 0.06 6.57 16.79
C GLU A 182 -0.57 6.44 15.41
N TRP A 183 -0.44 5.26 14.79
CA TRP A 183 -1.10 4.97 13.52
C TRP A 183 -2.63 5.13 13.63
N ALA A 184 -3.26 4.66 14.70
CA ALA A 184 -4.70 4.80 14.93
C ALA A 184 -5.13 6.27 15.02
N THR A 185 -4.29 7.15 15.59
CA THR A 185 -4.56 8.59 15.63
C THR A 185 -4.60 9.18 14.21
N ARG A 186 -3.68 8.76 13.34
CA ARG A 186 -3.69 9.17 11.92
C ARG A 186 -4.89 8.59 11.17
N ALA A 187 -5.28 7.35 11.47
CA ALA A 187 -6.47 6.73 10.90
C ALA A 187 -7.77 7.43 11.34
N GLU A 188 -7.87 7.86 12.61
CA GLU A 188 -8.99 8.70 13.07
C GLU A 188 -9.07 10.02 12.28
N TYR A 189 -7.93 10.68 12.08
CA TYR A 189 -7.87 11.91 11.28
C TYR A 189 -8.30 11.66 9.84
N GLU A 190 -7.83 10.57 9.21
CA GLU A 190 -8.23 10.17 7.85
C GLU A 190 -9.74 9.92 7.75
N ALA A 191 -10.31 9.15 8.68
CA ALA A 191 -11.74 8.90 8.73
C ALA A 191 -12.58 10.17 8.88
N GLN A 192 -12.09 11.15 9.64
CA GLN A 192 -12.81 12.40 9.87
C GLN A 192 -12.71 13.37 8.70
N ASN A 193 -11.56 13.46 8.04
CA ASN A 193 -11.24 14.59 7.18
C ASN A 193 -10.91 14.21 5.73
N LEU A 194 -10.46 12.98 5.45
CA LEU A 194 -9.85 12.64 4.18
C LEU A 194 -10.57 11.54 3.38
N LEU A 195 -11.70 11.05 3.87
CA LEU A 195 -12.52 10.11 3.10
C LEU A 195 -13.17 10.81 1.89
N PRO A 196 -13.44 10.08 0.79
CA PRO A 196 -14.20 10.56 -0.34
C PRO A 196 -15.48 11.30 0.07
N GLY A 197 -15.75 12.42 -0.58
CA GLY A 197 -16.87 13.30 -0.29
C GLY A 197 -16.62 14.36 0.80
N ASN A 198 -15.56 14.24 1.61
CA ASN A 198 -15.17 15.28 2.55
C ASN A 198 -14.56 16.50 1.81
N THR A 199 -14.74 17.69 2.38
CA THR A 199 -14.03 18.87 1.88
C THR A 199 -12.52 18.70 2.08
N ALA A 200 -11.75 18.82 1.01
CA ALA A 200 -10.28 18.75 1.09
C ALA A 200 -9.74 19.87 2.00
N PRO A 201 -8.81 19.55 2.91
CA PRO A 201 -8.13 20.57 3.70
C PRO A 201 -7.49 21.63 2.81
N ASN A 202 -7.71 22.92 3.13
CA ASN A 202 -7.08 23.99 2.35
C ASN A 202 -5.56 23.96 2.52
N ILE A 203 -4.85 24.28 1.46
CA ILE A 203 -3.40 24.45 1.45
C ILE A 203 -3.07 25.76 0.73
N ASP A 204 -2.12 26.50 1.28
CA ASP A 204 -1.55 27.70 0.69
C ASP A 204 -0.11 27.40 0.26
N LEU A 205 0.15 27.52 -1.02
CA LEU A 205 1.40 27.11 -1.66
C LEU A 205 2.02 28.29 -2.41
N THR A 206 3.33 28.25 -2.53
CA THR A 206 4.06 29.11 -3.47
C THR A 206 4.66 28.25 -4.56
N THR A 207 4.32 28.56 -5.81
CA THR A 207 4.87 27.84 -6.96
C THR A 207 6.34 28.21 -7.16
N ILE A 208 7.05 27.42 -7.96
CA ILE A 208 8.44 27.71 -8.33
C ILE A 208 8.58 29.03 -9.10
N ASP A 209 7.52 29.52 -9.73
CA ASP A 209 7.46 30.77 -10.47
C ASP A 209 7.15 31.96 -9.53
N GLY A 210 6.90 31.70 -8.25
CA GLY A 210 6.63 32.69 -7.20
C GLY A 210 5.16 33.06 -7.04
N ASP A 211 4.26 32.39 -7.75
CA ASP A 211 2.82 32.63 -7.65
C ASP A 211 2.25 31.97 -6.38
N SER A 212 1.32 32.68 -5.73
CA SER A 212 0.54 32.13 -4.62
C SER A 212 -0.62 31.31 -5.16
N LEU A 213 -0.79 30.08 -4.64
CA LEU A 213 -1.82 29.14 -5.04
C LEU A 213 -2.48 28.55 -3.81
N SER A 214 -3.82 28.54 -3.75
CA SER A 214 -4.58 27.84 -2.70
C SER A 214 -5.68 26.99 -3.31
N LEU A 215 -6.10 25.92 -2.63
CA LEU A 215 -7.23 25.13 -3.10
C LEU A 215 -8.53 25.94 -3.15
N GLU A 216 -8.69 26.90 -2.25
CA GLU A 216 -9.84 27.80 -2.26
C GLU A 216 -9.89 28.65 -3.54
N SER A 217 -8.73 29.13 -4.04
CA SER A 217 -8.65 29.91 -5.28
C SER A 217 -8.94 29.09 -6.53
N LEU A 218 -8.92 27.75 -6.44
CA LEU A 218 -9.16 26.83 -7.53
C LEU A 218 -10.60 26.25 -7.55
N ARG A 219 -11.46 26.70 -6.64
CA ARG A 219 -12.87 26.27 -6.65
C ARG A 219 -13.52 26.49 -8.01
N GLY A 220 -14.39 25.57 -8.40
CA GLY A 220 -14.99 25.51 -9.74
C GLY A 220 -14.19 24.72 -10.77
N ARG A 221 -13.02 24.20 -10.39
CA ARG A 221 -12.15 23.37 -11.23
C ARG A 221 -11.70 22.15 -10.46
N PRO A 222 -11.64 20.95 -11.07
CA PRO A 222 -11.04 19.79 -10.42
C PRO A 222 -9.55 19.99 -10.24
N VAL A 223 -9.03 19.45 -9.14
CA VAL A 223 -7.61 19.58 -8.75
C VAL A 223 -7.02 18.20 -8.49
N LEU A 224 -5.83 17.95 -9.02
CA LEU A 224 -5.01 16.80 -8.69
C LEU A 224 -3.79 17.25 -7.91
N LEU A 225 -3.75 16.96 -6.61
CA LEU A 225 -2.54 17.10 -5.81
C LEU A 225 -1.65 15.87 -6.03
N GLU A 226 -0.40 16.09 -6.36
CA GLU A 226 0.56 15.02 -6.64
C GLU A 226 1.80 15.20 -5.75
N PHE A 227 1.98 14.31 -4.77
CA PHE A 227 3.14 14.28 -3.88
C PHE A 227 4.18 13.30 -4.42
N TYR A 228 5.40 13.77 -4.65
CA TYR A 228 6.42 12.93 -5.27
C TYR A 228 7.85 13.29 -4.85
N ARG A 229 8.79 12.42 -5.22
CA ARG A 229 10.23 12.71 -5.21
C ARG A 229 10.80 12.50 -6.61
N PRO A 230 11.60 13.45 -7.12
CA PRO A 230 12.25 13.34 -8.45
C PRO A 230 13.11 12.07 -8.61
N GLU A 231 13.71 11.59 -7.53
CA GLU A 231 14.56 10.40 -7.51
C GLU A 231 13.75 9.09 -7.61
N SER A 232 12.44 9.13 -7.33
CA SER A 232 11.59 7.94 -7.38
C SER A 232 11.55 7.37 -8.80
N ARG A 233 12.02 6.13 -8.94
CA ARG A 233 11.94 5.40 -10.21
C ARG A 233 10.49 5.22 -10.63
N LEU A 234 9.63 4.81 -9.70
CA LEU A 234 8.20 4.60 -9.95
C LEU A 234 7.54 5.88 -10.49
N TYR A 235 7.81 7.03 -9.88
CA TYR A 235 7.25 8.30 -10.36
C TYR A 235 7.71 8.63 -11.79
N ARG A 236 9.02 8.47 -12.07
CA ARG A 236 9.57 8.73 -13.40
C ARG A 236 8.99 7.83 -14.49
N GLU A 237 8.74 6.56 -14.18
CA GLU A 237 8.09 5.62 -15.10
C GLU A 237 6.62 5.97 -15.37
N GLN A 238 5.97 6.70 -14.48
CA GLN A 238 4.58 7.14 -14.64
C GLN A 238 4.41 8.47 -15.39
N ILE A 239 5.47 9.22 -15.65
CA ILE A 239 5.38 10.53 -16.33
C ILE A 239 4.62 10.47 -17.66
N PRO A 240 4.84 9.49 -18.56
CA PRO A 240 4.07 9.41 -19.81
C PRO A 240 2.56 9.26 -19.56
N THR A 241 2.15 8.39 -18.64
CA THR A 241 0.75 8.19 -18.28
C THR A 241 0.14 9.45 -17.66
N ARG A 242 0.89 10.10 -16.75
CA ARG A 242 0.50 11.38 -16.13
C ARG A 242 0.22 12.46 -17.19
N ASN A 243 1.12 12.59 -18.16
CA ASN A 243 0.97 13.59 -19.22
C ASN A 243 -0.22 13.27 -20.13
N ALA A 244 -0.44 11.98 -20.45
CA ALA A 244 -1.60 11.56 -21.21
C ALA A 244 -2.93 11.83 -20.47
N ILE A 245 -2.94 11.69 -19.14
CA ILE A 245 -4.10 12.08 -18.31
C ILE A 245 -4.34 13.59 -18.42
N TYR A 246 -3.29 14.41 -18.27
CA TYR A 246 -3.43 15.87 -18.39
C TYR A 246 -4.00 16.28 -19.76
N GLU A 247 -3.40 15.79 -20.85
CA GLU A 247 -3.86 16.06 -22.22
C GLU A 247 -5.31 15.60 -22.43
N GLY A 248 -5.71 14.46 -21.87
CA GLY A 248 -7.06 13.92 -21.95
C GLY A 248 -8.11 14.68 -21.12
N THR A 249 -7.69 15.54 -20.19
CA THR A 249 -8.55 16.29 -19.26
C THR A 249 -8.55 17.80 -19.50
N GLU A 250 -7.95 18.28 -20.58
CA GLU A 250 -7.95 19.72 -20.94
C GLU A 250 -9.36 20.33 -20.98
N ALA A 251 -10.34 19.58 -21.51
CA ALA A 251 -11.73 20.02 -21.58
C ALA A 251 -12.40 20.17 -20.20
N GLN A 252 -11.86 19.56 -19.16
CA GLN A 252 -12.35 19.62 -17.77
C GLN A 252 -11.65 20.71 -16.94
N ASP A 253 -10.65 21.39 -17.51
CA ASP A 253 -9.80 22.38 -16.81
C ASP A 253 -9.15 21.81 -15.53
N LEU A 254 -8.71 20.54 -15.58
CA LEU A 254 -8.02 19.88 -14.45
C LEU A 254 -6.75 20.65 -14.09
N GLN A 255 -6.67 21.06 -12.84
CA GLN A 255 -5.49 21.71 -12.28
C GLN A 255 -4.59 20.68 -11.60
N ILE A 256 -3.38 20.46 -12.10
CA ILE A 256 -2.39 19.58 -11.46
C ILE A 256 -1.44 20.44 -10.62
N ILE A 257 -1.29 20.09 -9.35
CA ILE A 257 -0.34 20.69 -8.42
C ILE A 257 0.66 19.62 -8.01
N SER A 258 1.85 19.67 -8.60
CA SER A 258 2.94 18.72 -8.35
C SER A 258 3.82 19.23 -7.23
N ILE A 259 3.77 18.58 -6.07
CA ILE A 259 4.47 18.93 -4.84
C ILE A 259 5.68 18.01 -4.69
N SER A 260 6.86 18.56 -4.96
CA SER A 260 8.12 17.85 -4.78
C SER A 260 8.55 17.88 -3.31
N LEU A 261 8.80 16.68 -2.76
CA LEU A 261 9.37 16.50 -1.43
C LEU A 261 10.92 16.42 -1.45
N GLN A 262 11.54 16.86 -2.53
CA GLN A 262 12.97 17.09 -2.63
C GLN A 262 13.23 18.59 -2.37
N PRO A 263 13.85 18.97 -1.24
CA PRO A 263 14.03 20.39 -0.92
C PRO A 263 15.11 21.08 -1.76
N ASP A 264 16.01 20.34 -2.39
CA ASP A 264 17.08 20.88 -3.23
C ASP A 264 16.52 21.36 -4.59
N SER A 265 16.56 22.67 -4.83
CA SER A 265 16.07 23.28 -6.07
C SER A 265 16.88 22.84 -7.30
N VAL A 266 18.19 22.62 -7.17
CA VAL A 266 19.06 22.18 -8.29
C VAL A 266 18.68 20.80 -8.78
N LEU A 267 18.35 19.89 -7.84
CA LEU A 267 17.87 18.57 -8.19
C LEU A 267 16.48 18.60 -8.85
N ASN A 268 15.58 19.49 -8.37
CA ASN A 268 14.30 19.70 -9.00
C ASN A 268 14.41 20.28 -10.41
N ASP A 269 15.29 21.26 -10.62
CA ASP A 269 15.51 21.88 -11.93
C ASP A 269 16.11 20.87 -12.90
N ALA A 270 17.15 20.12 -12.50
CA ALA A 270 17.73 19.03 -13.28
C ALA A 270 16.72 17.94 -13.63
N PHE A 271 15.79 17.63 -12.71
CA PHE A 271 14.72 16.68 -13.00
C PHE A 271 13.75 17.21 -14.04
N ARG A 272 13.38 18.48 -14.01
CA ARG A 272 12.43 19.10 -14.93
C ARG A 272 13.07 19.41 -16.30
N GLU A 273 14.38 19.61 -16.35
CA GLU A 273 15.09 19.88 -17.59
C GLU A 273 14.83 18.79 -18.65
N GLY A 274 14.39 19.22 -19.81
CA GLY A 274 14.09 18.34 -20.94
C GLY A 274 12.84 17.46 -20.78
N ARG A 275 12.00 17.71 -19.75
CA ARG A 275 10.72 17.03 -19.56
C ARG A 275 9.55 18.00 -19.69
N THR A 276 8.52 17.57 -20.37
CA THR A 276 7.22 18.25 -20.34
C THR A 276 6.47 17.77 -19.10
N LEU A 277 6.27 18.67 -18.15
CA LEU A 277 5.54 18.41 -16.90
C LEU A 277 4.50 19.50 -16.72
N PRO A 278 3.31 19.35 -17.32
CA PRO A 278 2.26 20.35 -17.22
C PRO A 278 1.71 20.48 -15.78
N GLY A 279 1.15 21.65 -15.46
CA GLY A 279 0.59 21.97 -14.15
C GLY A 279 1.47 22.90 -13.32
N HIS A 280 1.03 23.16 -12.11
CA HIS A 280 1.74 24.00 -11.13
C HIS A 280 2.80 23.15 -10.39
N HIS A 281 3.99 23.71 -10.20
CA HIS A 281 5.07 23.02 -9.50
C HIS A 281 5.39 23.73 -8.19
N VAL A 282 5.52 22.95 -7.13
CA VAL A 282 5.83 23.41 -5.78
C VAL A 282 6.99 22.57 -5.24
N ILE A 283 7.93 23.18 -4.55
CA ILE A 283 8.97 22.50 -3.78
C ILE A 283 8.61 22.69 -2.31
N ALA A 284 8.40 21.60 -1.58
CA ALA A 284 8.23 21.62 -0.14
C ALA A 284 9.62 21.80 0.52
N PRO A 285 9.89 22.94 1.17
CA PRO A 285 11.23 23.25 1.67
C PRO A 285 11.65 22.31 2.82
N GLU A 286 10.69 21.77 3.57
CA GLU A 286 10.91 20.80 4.64
C GLU A 286 11.06 19.36 4.12
N GLY A 287 10.87 19.14 2.82
CA GLY A 287 10.95 17.81 2.21
C GLY A 287 9.96 16.83 2.82
N THR A 288 10.45 15.72 3.35
CA THR A 288 9.62 14.69 4.00
C THR A 288 9.08 15.07 5.39
N ASP A 289 9.51 16.21 5.94
CA ASP A 289 8.99 16.75 7.19
C ASP A 289 7.92 17.83 6.94
N SER A 290 7.48 17.98 5.69
CA SER A 290 6.47 18.98 5.32
C SER A 290 5.13 18.72 6.02
N PRO A 291 4.51 19.74 6.63
CA PRO A 291 3.19 19.63 7.25
C PRO A 291 2.10 19.17 6.27
N LEU A 292 2.31 19.29 4.97
CA LEU A 292 1.38 18.81 3.94
C LEU A 292 1.21 17.30 4.00
N LEU A 293 2.25 16.55 4.41
CA LEU A 293 2.18 15.10 4.56
C LEU A 293 1.25 14.70 5.70
N GLU A 294 1.25 15.43 6.81
CA GLU A 294 0.31 15.21 7.91
C GLU A 294 -1.10 15.63 7.51
N THR A 295 -1.25 16.81 6.86
CA THR A 295 -2.54 17.35 6.41
C THR A 295 -3.31 16.38 5.50
N TYR A 296 -2.60 15.66 4.63
CA TYR A 296 -3.20 14.71 3.69
C TYR A 296 -2.94 13.24 4.06
N ASN A 297 -2.37 12.99 5.24
CA ASN A 297 -1.97 11.65 5.71
C ASN A 297 -1.21 10.87 4.63
N ILE A 298 -0.12 11.47 4.12
CA ILE A 298 0.72 10.89 3.07
C ILE A 298 1.80 10.02 3.69
N ALA A 299 1.65 8.71 3.59
CA ALA A 299 2.58 7.73 4.16
C ALA A 299 3.54 7.11 3.12
N SER A 300 3.27 7.26 1.84
CA SER A 300 4.09 6.69 0.76
C SER A 300 4.10 7.60 -0.48
N LEU A 301 5.08 7.41 -1.36
CA LEU A 301 5.25 8.21 -2.57
C LEU A 301 5.44 7.33 -3.82
N PRO A 302 4.92 7.74 -4.98
CA PRO A 302 4.04 8.88 -5.17
C PRO A 302 2.64 8.65 -4.58
N THR A 303 2.00 9.71 -4.11
CA THR A 303 0.59 9.71 -3.73
C THR A 303 -0.12 10.84 -4.44
N ARG A 304 -1.33 10.60 -4.89
CA ARG A 304 -2.18 11.59 -5.56
C ARG A 304 -3.51 11.70 -4.84
N VAL A 305 -4.04 12.92 -4.76
CA VAL A 305 -5.38 13.18 -4.21
C VAL A 305 -6.17 13.93 -5.28
N LEU A 306 -7.25 13.33 -5.75
CA LEU A 306 -8.16 13.96 -6.69
C LEU A 306 -9.27 14.69 -5.91
N ILE A 307 -9.51 15.94 -6.29
CA ILE A 307 -10.47 16.83 -5.66
C ILE A 307 -11.41 17.34 -6.77
N ASP A 308 -12.72 17.31 -6.53
CA ASP A 308 -13.73 17.79 -7.47
C ASP A 308 -13.79 19.34 -7.53
N ALA A 309 -14.60 19.87 -8.43
CA ALA A 309 -14.79 21.31 -8.60
C ALA A 309 -15.38 22.00 -7.36
N GLU A 310 -16.16 21.28 -6.55
CA GLU A 310 -16.72 21.73 -5.28
C GLU A 310 -15.67 21.68 -4.14
N GLY A 311 -14.47 21.13 -4.43
CA GLY A 311 -13.35 20.98 -3.52
C GLY A 311 -13.52 19.84 -2.53
N ARG A 312 -14.21 18.79 -2.90
CA ARG A 312 -14.35 17.57 -2.14
C ARG A 312 -13.35 16.54 -2.64
N ILE A 313 -12.82 15.74 -1.75
CA ILE A 313 -11.97 14.62 -2.10
C ILE A 313 -12.80 13.60 -2.88
N VAL A 314 -12.33 13.23 -4.07
CA VAL A 314 -12.88 12.14 -4.88
C VAL A 314 -12.25 10.83 -4.42
N ASP A 315 -10.91 10.75 -4.44
CA ASP A 315 -10.16 9.61 -3.92
C ASP A 315 -8.67 9.93 -3.73
N LYS A 316 -7.95 9.00 -3.08
CA LYS A 316 -6.50 9.04 -2.84
C LYS A 316 -5.81 7.82 -3.47
N TYR A 317 -4.87 8.04 -4.38
CA TYR A 317 -4.19 7.03 -5.18
C TYR A 317 -2.74 6.87 -4.74
N LEU A 318 -2.39 5.67 -4.30
CA LEU A 318 -1.06 5.33 -3.79
C LEU A 318 -0.23 4.62 -4.84
N GLY A 319 1.03 4.97 -4.96
CA GLY A 319 2.01 4.22 -5.74
C GLY A 319 1.60 3.98 -7.20
N THR A 320 1.23 2.76 -7.53
CA THR A 320 0.88 2.32 -8.89
C THR A 320 -0.57 2.58 -9.30
N ALA A 321 -1.41 3.12 -8.42
CA ALA A 321 -2.86 3.31 -8.66
C ALA A 321 -3.20 4.45 -9.66
N ILE A 322 -2.28 4.84 -10.52
CA ILE A 322 -2.50 5.87 -11.55
C ILE A 322 -3.55 5.46 -12.59
N VAL A 323 -3.76 4.16 -12.77
CA VAL A 323 -4.81 3.64 -13.69
C VAL A 323 -6.21 3.88 -13.12
N ALA A 324 -6.40 3.66 -11.82
CA ALA A 324 -7.66 3.97 -11.12
C ALA A 324 -7.97 5.47 -11.20
N LEU A 325 -6.97 6.34 -10.97
CA LEU A 325 -7.11 7.78 -11.16
C LEU A 325 -7.65 8.13 -12.58
N GLN A 326 -7.14 7.46 -13.61
CA GLN A 326 -7.59 7.71 -14.99
C GLN A 326 -9.07 7.34 -15.19
N GLU A 327 -9.54 6.30 -14.51
CA GLU A 327 -10.93 5.86 -14.59
C GLU A 327 -11.89 6.83 -13.88
N ASP A 328 -11.52 7.31 -12.70
CA ASP A 328 -12.31 8.29 -11.95
C ASP A 328 -12.40 9.63 -12.70
N LEU A 329 -11.31 10.08 -13.31
CA LEU A 329 -11.34 11.28 -14.17
C LEU A 329 -12.26 11.12 -15.39
N ARG A 330 -12.33 9.94 -15.99
CA ARG A 330 -13.29 9.67 -17.09
C ARG A 330 -14.73 9.70 -16.59
N THR A 331 -14.99 9.15 -15.41
CA THR A 331 -16.31 9.14 -14.78
C THR A 331 -16.77 10.57 -14.47
N MET A 332 -15.89 11.41 -13.92
CA MET A 332 -16.18 12.83 -13.68
C MET A 332 -16.51 13.57 -14.98
N ALA A 333 -15.78 13.31 -16.07
CA ALA A 333 -16.03 13.91 -17.38
C ALA A 333 -17.43 13.58 -17.93
N SER A 334 -17.82 12.31 -17.76
CA SER A 334 -19.13 11.84 -18.27
C SER A 334 -20.30 12.40 -17.46
N SER A 335 -20.11 12.62 -16.16
CA SER A 335 -21.14 13.19 -15.26
C SER A 335 -21.39 14.69 -15.53
N GLY A 336 -20.33 15.45 -15.82
CA GLY A 336 -20.44 16.88 -16.15
C GLY A 336 -21.11 17.16 -17.51
N SER A 337 -21.09 16.19 -18.42
CA SER A 337 -21.73 16.33 -19.75
C SER A 337 -23.25 16.14 -19.72
N SER A 338 -23.80 15.58 -18.65
CA SER A 338 -25.26 15.30 -18.54
C SER A 338 -26.06 16.44 -17.89
N GLU A 339 -25.43 17.51 -17.40
CA GLU A 339 -26.08 18.64 -16.74
C GLU A 339 -26.18 19.93 -17.62
N GLN A 340 -25.79 19.87 -18.89
CA GLN A 340 -26.07 20.99 -19.78
C GLN A 340 -27.47 20.81 -20.43
N PRO A 341 -28.40 21.75 -20.22
CA PRO A 341 -29.77 21.71 -20.74
C PRO A 341 -29.85 21.91 -22.24
#